data_750b85eabde5a23471e7092a59ec9f24
#
_entry.id   750b85eabde5a23471e7092a59ec9f24
#
_cell.length_a   1.000
_cell.length_b   1.000
_cell.length_c   1.000
_cell.angle_alpha   90.00
_cell.angle_beta   90.00
_cell.angle_gamma   90.00
#
_symmetry.space_group_name_H-M   'P 1'
#
loop_
_entity.id
_entity.type
_entity.pdbx_description
1 polymer ?
#
loop_
_entity_poly.entity_id
_entity_poly.type
_entity_poly.pdbx_seq_one_letter_code
_entity_poly.pdbx_strand_id
1 'polypeptide(L)'
;MTSQHREPVTRDRIIDAALHIVDGQGLGRLTMRRLGDALEVEAMAIYHHLPRGKEELLDGLVAHVAVHPLSPAAGGEWQDRLRGWAAGYRERLLEHSGVLPLLVTRRNPAALDGTTASVQEVLRRAGLREETAATGAHTLMGYLIGHAALEARGRALSEAGGPGGAIDWDLRFTGGLDVVLAGLAQS
;
A
#
# COMPACT_ATOMS: atom_id res chain seq x y z
N MET A 1 6.99 -40.27 -16.31
CA MET A 1 6.54 -38.98 -16.85
C MET A 1 5.68 -38.33 -15.78
N THR A 2 6.28 -37.48 -14.95
CA THR A 2 5.60 -36.76 -13.87
C THR A 2 4.83 -35.62 -14.50
N SER A 3 3.50 -35.74 -14.53
CA SER A 3 2.59 -34.66 -14.90
C SER A 3 2.76 -33.57 -13.85
N GLN A 4 3.51 -32.50 -14.13
CA GLN A 4 3.52 -31.31 -13.30
C GLN A 4 2.09 -30.77 -13.27
N HIS A 5 1.46 -30.90 -12.13
CA HIS A 5 0.15 -30.31 -11.88
C HIS A 5 0.32 -28.80 -11.91
N ARG A 6 0.07 -28.20 -13.09
CA ARG A 6 0.11 -26.75 -13.24
C ARG A 6 -1.01 -26.17 -12.41
N GLU A 7 -0.65 -25.41 -11.39
CA GLU A 7 -1.64 -24.71 -10.57
C GLU A 7 -2.50 -23.78 -11.45
N PRO A 8 -3.83 -23.81 -11.29
CA PRO A 8 -4.71 -22.99 -12.12
C PRO A 8 -4.40 -21.50 -11.95
N VAL A 9 -4.47 -20.76 -13.05
CA VAL A 9 -4.36 -19.30 -13.01
C VAL A 9 -5.59 -18.74 -12.28
N THR A 10 -5.34 -17.89 -11.29
CA THR A 10 -6.37 -17.18 -10.55
C THR A 10 -6.06 -15.69 -10.57
N ARG A 11 -7.06 -14.85 -10.26
CA ARG A 11 -6.87 -13.41 -10.18
C ARG A 11 -5.77 -13.05 -9.16
N ASP A 12 -5.74 -13.69 -8.01
CA ASP A 12 -4.76 -13.42 -6.96
C ASP A 12 -3.34 -13.80 -7.41
N ARG A 13 -3.15 -14.97 -8.02
CA ARG A 13 -1.85 -15.34 -8.60
C ARG A 13 -1.36 -14.36 -9.68
N ILE A 14 -2.28 -13.80 -10.47
CA ILE A 14 -1.94 -12.78 -11.47
C ILE A 14 -1.46 -11.51 -10.78
N ILE A 15 -2.14 -11.07 -9.71
CA ILE A 15 -1.74 -9.89 -8.92
C ILE A 15 -0.38 -10.13 -8.25
N ASP A 16 -0.17 -11.27 -7.61
CA ASP A 16 1.09 -11.61 -6.93
C ASP A 16 2.27 -11.64 -7.92
N ALA A 17 2.10 -12.27 -9.08
CA ALA A 17 3.12 -12.28 -10.12
C ALA A 17 3.43 -10.87 -10.66
N ALA A 18 2.41 -10.04 -10.78
CA ALA A 18 2.58 -8.65 -11.20
C ALA A 18 3.30 -7.81 -10.14
N LEU A 19 2.97 -7.98 -8.85
CA LEU A 19 3.69 -7.36 -7.74
C LEU A 19 5.18 -7.73 -7.78
N HIS A 20 5.48 -9.03 -7.92
CA HIS A 20 6.86 -9.49 -8.01
C HIS A 20 7.65 -8.83 -9.16
N ILE A 21 7.02 -8.66 -10.33
CA ILE A 21 7.63 -7.95 -11.46
C ILE A 21 7.85 -6.47 -11.11
N VAL A 22 6.86 -5.82 -10.50
CA VAL A 22 6.93 -4.39 -10.16
C VAL A 22 7.98 -4.12 -9.08
N ASP A 23 8.03 -4.94 -8.04
CA ASP A 23 8.98 -4.78 -6.93
C ASP A 23 10.41 -5.04 -7.37
N GLY A 24 10.63 -6.05 -8.22
CA GLY A 24 11.98 -6.39 -8.68
C GLY A 24 12.49 -5.55 -9.86
N GLN A 25 11.59 -5.01 -10.72
CA GLN A 25 11.98 -4.42 -12.00
C GLN A 25 11.33 -3.06 -12.29
N GLY A 26 10.43 -2.63 -11.43
CA GLY A 26 9.67 -1.38 -11.56
C GLY A 26 8.44 -1.49 -12.46
N LEU A 27 7.50 -0.57 -12.24
CA LEU A 27 6.20 -0.53 -12.91
C LEU A 27 6.30 -0.45 -14.45
N GLY A 28 7.32 0.23 -14.97
CA GLY A 28 7.53 0.37 -16.42
C GLY A 28 7.83 -0.96 -17.13
N ARG A 29 8.23 -1.98 -16.39
CA ARG A 29 8.50 -3.32 -16.92
C ARG A 29 7.27 -4.23 -16.92
N LEU A 30 6.20 -3.84 -16.27
CA LEU A 30 4.97 -4.63 -16.23
C LEU A 30 4.22 -4.56 -17.57
N THR A 31 4.20 -5.70 -18.28
CA THR A 31 3.42 -5.90 -19.50
C THR A 31 2.64 -7.21 -19.42
N MET A 32 1.50 -7.31 -20.12
CA MET A 32 0.69 -8.54 -20.16
C MET A 32 1.49 -9.74 -20.68
N ARG A 33 2.39 -9.52 -21.64
CA ARG A 33 3.28 -10.56 -22.16
C ARG A 33 4.24 -11.07 -21.09
N ARG A 34 4.96 -10.16 -20.38
CA ARG A 34 5.87 -10.56 -19.31
C ARG A 34 5.16 -11.28 -18.17
N LEU A 35 3.95 -10.86 -17.90
CA LEU A 35 3.11 -11.50 -16.87
C LEU A 35 2.71 -12.91 -17.32
N GLY A 36 2.38 -13.10 -18.60
CA GLY A 36 2.14 -14.43 -19.18
C GLY A 36 3.38 -15.32 -19.09
N ASP A 37 4.55 -14.77 -19.48
CA ASP A 37 5.84 -15.48 -19.37
C ASP A 37 6.13 -15.91 -17.90
N ALA A 38 5.89 -15.02 -16.93
CA ALA A 38 6.11 -15.30 -15.50
C ALA A 38 5.13 -16.34 -14.93
N LEU A 39 3.93 -16.42 -15.46
CA LEU A 39 2.90 -17.39 -15.06
C LEU A 39 2.93 -18.68 -15.92
N GLU A 40 3.81 -18.73 -16.91
CA GLU A 40 3.91 -19.81 -17.90
C GLU A 40 2.59 -20.07 -18.66
N VAL A 41 1.87 -18.99 -19.01
CA VAL A 41 0.61 -19.05 -19.75
C VAL A 41 0.59 -18.06 -20.90
N GLU A 42 -0.25 -18.32 -21.88
CA GLU A 42 -0.54 -17.35 -22.93
C GLU A 42 -1.21 -16.09 -22.35
N ALA A 43 -0.83 -14.91 -22.85
CA ALA A 43 -1.41 -13.65 -22.39
C ALA A 43 -2.94 -13.62 -22.45
N MET A 44 -3.53 -14.33 -23.43
CA MET A 44 -4.99 -14.46 -23.56
C MET A 44 -5.65 -15.13 -22.36
N ALA A 45 -4.96 -16.06 -21.67
CA ALA A 45 -5.49 -16.68 -20.45
C ALA A 45 -5.67 -15.67 -19.34
N ILE A 46 -4.80 -14.65 -19.26
CA ILE A 46 -4.90 -13.57 -18.26
C ILE A 46 -6.14 -12.71 -18.50
N TYR A 47 -6.49 -12.43 -19.77
CA TYR A 47 -7.67 -11.62 -20.10
C TYR A 47 -8.99 -12.28 -19.71
N HIS A 48 -9.04 -13.61 -19.54
CA HIS A 48 -10.22 -14.27 -18.98
C HIS A 48 -10.47 -13.91 -17.52
N HIS A 49 -9.40 -13.61 -16.74
CA HIS A 49 -9.48 -13.22 -15.34
C HIS A 49 -9.49 -11.70 -15.14
N LEU A 50 -8.97 -10.95 -16.11
CA LEU A 50 -8.89 -9.50 -16.12
C LEU A 50 -9.42 -8.95 -17.47
N PRO A 51 -10.73 -8.89 -17.67
CA PRO A 51 -11.31 -8.48 -18.97
C PRO A 51 -10.90 -7.07 -19.42
N ARG A 52 -10.65 -6.13 -18.48
CA ARG A 52 -10.13 -4.79 -18.76
C ARG A 52 -8.60 -4.76 -18.91
N GLY A 53 -7.95 -5.93 -18.92
CA GLY A 53 -6.52 -6.08 -19.13
C GLY A 53 -5.65 -5.31 -18.12
N LYS A 54 -4.68 -4.55 -18.65
CA LYS A 54 -3.71 -3.83 -17.81
C LYS A 54 -4.35 -2.84 -16.85
N GLU A 55 -5.44 -2.20 -17.20
CA GLU A 55 -6.13 -1.26 -16.32
C GLU A 55 -6.67 -1.95 -15.07
N GLU A 56 -7.31 -3.10 -15.23
CA GLU A 56 -7.81 -3.89 -14.11
C GLU A 56 -6.69 -4.50 -13.28
N LEU A 57 -5.59 -4.89 -13.92
CA LEU A 57 -4.38 -5.34 -13.24
C LEU A 57 -3.83 -4.25 -12.30
N LEU A 58 -3.69 -3.02 -12.82
CA LEU A 58 -3.18 -1.90 -12.01
C LEU A 58 -4.13 -1.53 -10.87
N ASP A 59 -5.46 -1.61 -11.08
CA ASP A 59 -6.45 -1.45 -10.01
C ASP A 59 -6.30 -2.55 -8.94
N GLY A 60 -6.02 -3.78 -9.37
CA GLY A 60 -5.75 -4.90 -8.47
C GLY A 60 -4.49 -4.73 -7.64
N LEU A 61 -3.39 -4.22 -8.23
CA LEU A 61 -2.17 -3.90 -7.49
C LEU A 61 -2.41 -2.83 -6.42
N VAL A 62 -3.11 -1.76 -6.78
CA VAL A 62 -3.49 -0.70 -5.83
C VAL A 62 -4.33 -1.28 -4.70
N ALA A 63 -5.37 -2.05 -5.01
CA ALA A 63 -6.24 -2.65 -3.99
C ALA A 63 -5.47 -3.59 -3.07
N HIS A 64 -4.54 -4.39 -3.61
CA HIS A 64 -3.72 -5.30 -2.82
C HIS A 64 -2.83 -4.54 -1.82
N VAL A 65 -2.16 -3.48 -2.24
CA VAL A 65 -1.25 -2.70 -1.38
C VAL A 65 -1.99 -1.78 -0.42
N ALA A 66 -3.12 -1.20 -0.86
CA ALA A 66 -3.91 -0.25 -0.05
C ALA A 66 -4.64 -0.90 1.13
N VAL A 67 -4.99 -2.19 1.01
CA VAL A 67 -5.73 -2.90 2.06
C VAL A 67 -4.78 -3.30 3.18
N HIS A 68 -4.94 -2.65 4.33
CA HIS A 68 -4.24 -3.00 5.58
C HIS A 68 -5.23 -2.89 6.73
N PRO A 69 -5.91 -3.98 7.10
CA PRO A 69 -7.00 -3.92 8.05
C PRO A 69 -6.53 -3.50 9.45
N LEU A 70 -7.26 -2.58 10.06
CA LEU A 70 -7.10 -2.20 11.44
C LEU A 70 -8.32 -2.69 12.23
N SER A 71 -8.08 -3.52 13.26
CA SER A 71 -9.18 -4.01 14.11
C SER A 71 -9.68 -2.90 15.04
N PRO A 72 -10.94 -2.48 14.94
CA PRO A 72 -11.50 -1.49 15.86
C PRO A 72 -11.68 -2.00 17.29
N ALA A 73 -11.71 -3.32 17.47
CA ALA A 73 -12.02 -3.98 18.75
C ALA A 73 -10.79 -4.33 19.62
N ALA A 74 -9.56 -4.09 19.15
CA ALA A 74 -8.37 -4.33 19.95
C ALA A 74 -8.31 -3.39 21.17
N GLY A 75 -7.93 -3.90 22.34
CA GLY A 75 -7.76 -3.10 23.58
C GLY A 75 -6.56 -2.16 23.53
N GLY A 76 -6.45 -1.30 24.54
CA GLY A 76 -5.34 -0.34 24.67
C GLY A 76 -5.69 1.07 24.19
N GLU A 77 -4.77 2.00 24.43
CA GLU A 77 -4.91 3.38 24.01
C GLU A 77 -4.94 3.48 22.48
N TRP A 78 -5.83 4.28 21.95
CA TRP A 78 -6.03 4.39 20.50
C TRP A 78 -4.78 4.89 19.77
N GLN A 79 -3.99 5.76 20.41
CA GLN A 79 -2.73 6.25 19.85
C GLN A 79 -1.72 5.12 19.63
N ASP A 80 -1.56 4.23 20.61
CA ASP A 80 -0.60 3.12 20.54
C ASP A 80 -1.02 2.11 19.47
N ARG A 81 -2.32 1.89 19.35
CA ARG A 81 -2.89 1.06 18.30
C ARG A 81 -2.63 1.62 16.92
N LEU A 82 -2.83 2.94 16.74
CA LEU A 82 -2.54 3.60 15.48
C LEU A 82 -1.05 3.63 15.18
N ARG A 83 -0.17 3.79 16.17
CA ARG A 83 1.29 3.69 15.99
C ARG A 83 1.70 2.31 15.47
N GLY A 84 1.27 1.25 16.14
CA GLY A 84 1.60 -0.11 15.71
C GLY A 84 1.06 -0.45 14.31
N TRP A 85 -0.18 -0.05 14.04
CA TRP A 85 -0.79 -0.24 12.72
C TRP A 85 -0.09 0.58 11.64
N ALA A 86 0.24 1.84 11.90
CA ALA A 86 0.92 2.72 10.96
C ALA A 86 2.33 2.22 10.61
N ALA A 87 3.05 1.63 11.58
CA ALA A 87 4.34 1.01 11.35
C ALA A 87 4.21 -0.17 10.35
N GLY A 88 3.29 -1.09 10.60
CA GLY A 88 3.04 -2.21 9.69
C GLY A 88 2.54 -1.77 8.31
N TYR A 89 1.72 -0.70 8.24
CA TYR A 89 1.28 -0.16 6.96
C TYR A 89 2.43 0.49 6.18
N ARG A 90 3.33 1.23 6.86
CA ARG A 90 4.57 1.76 6.25
C ARG A 90 5.43 0.65 5.67
N GLU A 91 5.66 -0.44 6.43
CA GLU A 91 6.42 -1.60 5.95
C GLU A 91 5.84 -2.16 4.66
N ARG A 92 4.53 -2.38 4.63
CA ARG A 92 3.83 -2.85 3.43
C ARG A 92 3.96 -1.91 2.23
N LEU A 93 3.83 -0.60 2.46
CA LEU A 93 3.99 0.42 1.41
C LEU A 93 5.42 0.43 0.86
N LEU A 94 6.42 0.23 1.70
CA LEU A 94 7.83 0.18 1.30
C LEU A 94 8.18 -1.13 0.59
N GLU A 95 7.64 -2.26 1.04
CA GLU A 95 7.78 -3.56 0.38
C GLU A 95 7.29 -3.48 -1.08
N HIS A 96 6.19 -2.77 -1.31
CA HIS A 96 5.61 -2.58 -2.64
C HIS A 96 5.81 -1.15 -3.16
N SER A 97 7.00 -0.58 -2.95
CA SER A 97 7.28 0.81 -3.30
C SER A 97 7.07 1.16 -4.78
N GLY A 98 7.20 0.19 -5.67
CA GLY A 98 6.89 0.34 -7.10
C GLY A 98 5.41 0.63 -7.41
N VAL A 99 4.50 0.34 -6.47
CA VAL A 99 3.06 0.62 -6.59
C VAL A 99 2.68 2.00 -6.04
N LEU A 100 3.51 2.61 -5.17
CA LEU A 100 3.21 3.91 -4.53
C LEU A 100 2.76 5.01 -5.51
N PRO A 101 3.38 5.18 -6.70
CA PRO A 101 2.90 6.18 -7.66
C PRO A 101 1.44 5.95 -8.08
N LEU A 102 1.00 4.70 -8.16
CA LEU A 102 -0.38 4.37 -8.54
C LEU A 102 -1.39 4.75 -7.45
N LEU A 103 -1.03 4.64 -6.16
CA LEU A 103 -1.89 5.04 -5.04
C LEU A 103 -2.28 6.52 -5.12
N VAL A 104 -1.39 7.36 -5.68
CA VAL A 104 -1.61 8.82 -5.77
C VAL A 104 -2.22 9.23 -7.11
N THR A 105 -1.86 8.55 -8.20
CA THR A 105 -2.23 9.01 -9.55
C THR A 105 -3.47 8.34 -10.12
N ARG A 106 -3.82 7.14 -9.65
CA ARG A 106 -5.02 6.44 -10.15
C ARG A 106 -6.28 6.93 -9.46
N ARG A 107 -7.33 7.12 -10.27
CA ARG A 107 -8.67 7.46 -9.77
C ARG A 107 -9.39 6.18 -9.28
N ASN A 108 -8.87 5.58 -8.23
CA ASN A 108 -9.54 4.48 -7.53
C ASN A 108 -9.60 4.77 -6.02
N PRO A 109 -10.39 5.76 -5.59
CA PRO A 109 -10.53 6.09 -4.17
C PRO A 109 -11.02 4.90 -3.35
N ALA A 110 -11.88 4.05 -3.93
CA ALA A 110 -12.45 2.89 -3.24
C ALA A 110 -11.38 1.90 -2.71
N ALA A 111 -10.20 1.87 -3.29
CA ALA A 111 -9.11 1.02 -2.80
C ALA A 111 -8.61 1.42 -1.40
N LEU A 112 -8.64 2.71 -1.08
CA LEU A 112 -8.24 3.27 0.21
C LEU A 112 -9.41 3.43 1.18
N ASP A 113 -10.66 3.42 0.70
CA ASP A 113 -11.86 3.72 1.50
C ASP A 113 -11.99 2.76 2.68
N GLY A 114 -11.80 1.47 2.48
CA GLY A 114 -11.91 0.46 3.55
C GLY A 114 -10.88 0.66 4.66
N THR A 115 -9.63 0.94 4.30
CA THR A 115 -8.56 1.21 5.26
C THR A 115 -8.78 2.53 5.98
N THR A 116 -9.16 3.59 5.26
CA THR A 116 -9.49 4.89 5.84
C THR A 116 -10.69 4.80 6.78
N ALA A 117 -11.75 4.10 6.40
CA ALA A 117 -12.93 3.88 7.24
C ALA A 117 -12.60 3.12 8.54
N SER A 118 -11.70 2.14 8.48
CA SER A 118 -11.27 1.42 9.69
C SER A 118 -10.50 2.32 10.68
N VAL A 119 -9.66 3.22 10.17
CA VAL A 119 -8.98 4.25 10.98
C VAL A 119 -10.00 5.23 11.58
N GLN A 120 -10.93 5.73 10.76
CA GLN A 120 -12.00 6.63 11.22
C GLN A 120 -12.83 6.00 12.35
N GLU A 121 -13.18 4.72 12.23
CA GLU A 121 -13.94 4.00 13.26
C GLU A 121 -13.14 3.88 14.58
N VAL A 122 -11.82 3.69 14.51
CA VAL A 122 -10.97 3.70 15.72
C VAL A 122 -11.01 5.06 16.40
N LEU A 123 -10.88 6.15 15.64
CA LEU A 123 -10.92 7.52 16.17
C LEU A 123 -12.30 7.86 16.75
N ARG A 124 -13.37 7.43 16.09
CA ARG A 124 -14.74 7.59 16.57
C ARG A 124 -14.98 6.87 17.89
N ARG A 125 -14.50 5.64 18.04
CA ARG A 125 -14.57 4.88 19.29
C ARG A 125 -13.72 5.47 20.41
N ALA A 126 -12.67 6.21 20.05
CA ALA A 126 -11.87 6.98 21.00
C ALA A 126 -12.57 8.26 21.52
N GLY A 127 -13.78 8.55 21.01
CA GLY A 127 -14.59 9.70 21.45
C GLY A 127 -14.45 10.95 20.58
N LEU A 128 -13.71 10.90 19.47
CA LEU A 128 -13.62 12.02 18.55
C LEU A 128 -14.96 12.20 17.81
N ARG A 129 -15.32 13.46 17.54
CA ARG A 129 -16.49 13.79 16.73
C ARG A 129 -16.33 13.23 15.32
N GLU A 130 -17.44 12.90 14.66
CA GLU A 130 -17.48 12.28 13.34
C GLU A 130 -16.62 13.02 12.30
N GLU A 131 -16.78 14.35 12.24
CA GLU A 131 -16.04 15.21 11.30
C GLU A 131 -14.52 15.22 11.60
N THR A 132 -14.15 15.27 12.88
CA THR A 132 -12.75 15.20 13.31
C THR A 132 -12.16 13.83 13.01
N ALA A 133 -12.90 12.76 13.26
CA ALA A 133 -12.46 11.39 12.97
C ALA A 133 -12.25 11.16 11.47
N ALA A 134 -13.16 11.67 10.62
CA ALA A 134 -13.03 11.58 9.16
C ALA A 134 -11.80 12.36 8.65
N THR A 135 -11.65 13.62 9.09
CA THR A 135 -10.50 14.47 8.73
C THR A 135 -9.19 13.86 9.24
N GLY A 136 -9.18 13.35 10.46
CA GLY A 136 -8.02 12.71 11.07
C GLY A 136 -7.58 11.45 10.34
N ALA A 137 -8.54 10.59 9.96
CA ALA A 137 -8.25 9.40 9.18
C ALA A 137 -7.65 9.75 7.81
N HIS A 138 -8.25 10.74 7.12
CA HIS A 138 -7.72 11.20 5.83
C HIS A 138 -6.30 11.80 5.96
N THR A 139 -6.07 12.62 6.98
CA THR A 139 -4.75 13.22 7.27
C THR A 139 -3.70 12.16 7.55
N LEU A 140 -4.03 11.17 8.38
CA LEU A 140 -3.12 10.06 8.70
C LEU A 140 -2.78 9.25 7.45
N MET A 141 -3.76 8.91 6.62
CA MET A 141 -3.51 8.20 5.37
C MET A 141 -2.62 9.00 4.41
N GLY A 142 -2.88 10.30 4.28
CA GLY A 142 -2.03 11.20 3.48
C GLY A 142 -0.60 11.26 3.98
N TYR A 143 -0.42 11.33 5.31
CA TYR A 143 0.90 11.28 5.94
C TYR A 143 1.62 9.97 5.61
N LEU A 144 0.99 8.83 5.83
CA LEU A 144 1.60 7.50 5.67
C LEU A 144 2.04 7.25 4.21
N ILE A 145 1.16 7.52 3.25
CA ILE A 145 1.45 7.34 1.82
C ILE A 145 2.54 8.32 1.36
N GLY A 146 2.43 9.59 1.74
CA GLY A 146 3.40 10.61 1.39
C GLY A 146 4.78 10.33 1.99
N HIS A 147 4.84 9.93 3.28
CA HIS A 147 6.09 9.58 3.93
C HIS A 147 6.75 8.37 3.26
N ALA A 148 6.01 7.28 3.02
CA ALA A 148 6.53 6.09 2.36
C ALA A 148 7.07 6.39 0.94
N ALA A 149 6.39 7.26 0.19
CA ALA A 149 6.86 7.68 -1.14
C ALA A 149 8.16 8.49 -1.09
N LEU A 150 8.31 9.40 -0.12
CA LEU A 150 9.54 10.17 0.09
C LEU A 150 10.69 9.27 0.54
N GLU A 151 10.42 8.35 1.46
CA GLU A 151 11.39 7.40 1.96
C GLU A 151 11.89 6.44 0.87
N ALA A 152 10.98 5.83 0.09
CA ALA A 152 11.33 4.94 -1.02
C ALA A 152 12.21 5.65 -2.04
N ARG A 153 11.86 6.90 -2.39
CA ARG A 153 12.67 7.73 -3.28
C ARG A 153 14.05 8.06 -2.68
N GLY A 154 14.10 8.41 -1.38
CA GLY A 154 15.35 8.75 -0.70
C GLY A 154 16.30 7.56 -0.62
N ARG A 155 15.78 6.35 -0.32
CA ARG A 155 16.56 5.10 -0.32
C ARG A 155 17.13 4.81 -1.71
N ALA A 156 16.32 4.87 -2.76
CA ALA A 156 16.76 4.64 -4.14
C ALA A 156 17.85 5.64 -4.59
N LEU A 157 17.75 6.92 -4.20
CA LEU A 157 18.77 7.91 -4.49
C LEU A 157 20.08 7.63 -3.75
N SER A 158 20.03 7.20 -2.50
CA SER A 158 21.21 6.81 -1.71
C SER A 158 21.92 5.59 -2.29
N GLU A 159 21.18 4.58 -2.71
CA GLU A 159 21.70 3.37 -3.36
C GLU A 159 22.37 3.70 -4.71
N ALA A 160 21.86 4.69 -5.42
CA ALA A 160 22.44 5.20 -6.68
C ALA A 160 23.67 6.11 -6.47
N GLY A 161 24.16 6.29 -5.22
CA GLY A 161 25.34 7.13 -4.91
C GLY A 161 25.04 8.64 -4.98
N GLY A 162 23.78 9.03 -4.87
CA GLY A 162 23.36 10.44 -4.89
C GLY A 162 23.85 11.22 -3.66
N PRO A 163 23.95 12.56 -3.74
CA PRO A 163 24.31 13.40 -2.61
C PRO A 163 23.17 13.39 -1.58
N GLY A 164 23.38 12.70 -0.47
CA GLY A 164 22.44 12.68 0.64
C GLY A 164 23.14 12.22 1.90
N GLY A 165 23.15 13.07 2.93
CA GLY A 165 23.46 12.60 4.29
C GLY A 165 22.47 11.50 4.68
N ALA A 166 22.91 10.57 5.51
CA ALA A 166 22.05 9.48 5.99
C ALA A 166 20.82 10.06 6.69
N ILE A 167 19.67 10.02 6.00
CA ILE A 167 18.38 10.43 6.58
C ILE A 167 17.92 9.30 7.49
N ASP A 168 17.69 9.60 8.76
CA ASP A 168 17.00 8.69 9.67
C ASP A 168 15.48 8.71 9.38
N TRP A 169 15.06 7.80 8.51
CA TRP A 169 13.67 7.67 8.10
C TRP A 169 12.77 7.19 9.22
N ASP A 170 13.29 6.40 10.15
CA ASP A 170 12.51 5.90 11.29
C ASP A 170 12.21 7.02 12.28
N LEU A 171 13.20 7.85 12.59
CA LEU A 171 13.01 9.03 13.44
C LEU A 171 12.03 10.02 12.78
N ARG A 172 12.13 10.25 11.47
CA ARG A 172 11.20 11.14 10.76
C ARG A 172 9.79 10.60 10.73
N PHE A 173 9.65 9.29 10.52
CA PHE A 173 8.34 8.62 10.54
C PHE A 173 7.69 8.72 11.90
N THR A 174 8.39 8.32 12.96
CA THR A 174 7.83 8.32 14.32
C THR A 174 7.51 9.72 14.80
N GLY A 175 8.41 10.67 14.58
CA GLY A 175 8.18 12.09 14.96
C GLY A 175 7.01 12.72 14.22
N GLY A 176 6.88 12.50 12.92
CA GLY A 176 5.75 13.02 12.15
C GLY A 176 4.42 12.35 12.50
N LEU A 177 4.43 11.05 12.77
CA LEU A 177 3.25 10.33 13.25
C LEU A 177 2.79 10.88 14.62
N ASP A 178 3.72 11.12 15.53
CA ASP A 178 3.41 11.71 16.84
C ASP A 178 2.79 13.11 16.72
N VAL A 179 3.25 13.94 15.79
CA VAL A 179 2.63 15.24 15.51
C VAL A 179 1.18 15.08 15.08
N VAL A 180 0.89 14.14 14.15
CA VAL A 180 -0.48 13.88 13.69
C VAL A 180 -1.36 13.39 14.84
N LEU A 181 -0.89 12.40 15.62
CA LEU A 181 -1.67 11.83 16.74
C LEU A 181 -1.88 12.83 17.87
N ALA A 182 -0.87 13.66 18.19
CA ALA A 182 -1.02 14.72 19.20
C ALA A 182 -2.04 15.77 18.78
N GLY A 183 -2.07 16.15 17.49
CA GLY A 183 -3.08 17.06 16.95
C GLY A 183 -4.50 16.52 17.10
N LEU A 184 -4.68 15.22 16.82
CA LEU A 184 -5.98 14.55 16.99
C LEU A 184 -6.42 14.43 18.47
N ALA A 185 -5.48 14.28 19.39
CA ALA A 185 -5.79 14.19 20.82
C ALA A 185 -6.26 15.54 21.43
N GLN A 186 -6.02 16.65 20.73
CA GLN A 186 -6.40 18.01 21.19
C GLN A 186 -7.68 18.52 20.52
N SER A 187 -8.26 17.75 19.58
CA SER A 187 -9.43 18.14 18.79
C SER A 187 -10.72 17.58 19.35
#